data_0b27fe5ca629bf0d35e3e3dab079fd8a
#
_entry.id   0b27fe5ca629bf0d35e3e3dab079fd8a
#
_cell.length_a   1.000
_cell.length_b   1.000
_cell.length_c   1.000
_cell.angle_alpha   90.00
_cell.angle_beta   90.00
_cell.angle_gamma   90.00
#
_symmetry.space_group_name_H-M   'P 1'
#
loop_
_entity.id
_entity.type
_entity.pdbx_description
1 polymer ?
#
loop_
_entity_poly.entity_id
_entity_poly.type
_entity_poly.pdbx_seq_one_letter_code
_entity_poly.pdbx_strand_id
1 'polypeptide(L)'
;MGSEWYGSEEAQKIADDVIYVQRTSGGWMKNEDLHKLTPAKRQTLYNERNKQSCLDNSATTMEMRFLAKVYQKTGIEKYKTAFLKALNMIFIAEKTHGGWSQYYPLSSNGSYHNYLTFNDDLMTNVMKLLQEIANNKGDFENLVDAEMRAKCEASFQRGLEVIIKCQVDDNGTKSAWCAQHDPETLLPVEGRPHELPSISGSESAHLLSFLMTIENPSKELQATITSAVKWLDAHKIEDKALEDFTNDAGEKDRRVIDKPGSAIWGRFIQLGGKTGEEIYNAFFTKLKNRNQKRSYTTNGKTYTYTEYEIATTSYKPEMAYQPIYAIYDDQYQHLYYRFLYNYEDSEPEIDNKGCPIVTSLNAIRRTSYQFLGNWCQNVINVEYPAWLQRIKDQEESAGYTTYPLTTETYTGSTTGNPTITYNFSGGISISNDKGKGYATGLSSIKGIKYSAGVKYTIQLPKGLTVDKIKFYGYDNYADADAYISTLNGTSYNSTEYVFPAKDAAGNATLTSHTFDFSEQPVQGTIEFIINGKQCGLAITLYSKDSTSGIDNTLNENKQNNVKKLLQNGQLLIIKDGTLYNAAGQIVGQSSNSDKF
;
A
#
# COMPACT_ATOMS: atom_id res chain seq x y z
N MET A 1 5.76 -10.18 20.03
CA MET A 1 5.13 -10.39 21.36
C MET A 1 3.69 -10.82 21.13
N GLY A 2 3.17 -11.78 21.91
CA GLY A 2 1.77 -12.22 21.77
C GLY A 2 0.80 -11.12 22.22
N SER A 3 -0.45 -11.18 21.77
CA SER A 3 -1.46 -10.15 22.09
C SER A 3 -1.70 -9.95 23.59
N GLU A 4 -1.56 -11.00 24.38
CA GLU A 4 -1.76 -10.96 25.84
C GLU A 4 -0.68 -10.18 26.59
N TRP A 5 0.52 -10.09 26.03
CA TRP A 5 1.61 -9.32 26.64
C TRP A 5 1.26 -7.84 26.85
N TYR A 6 0.42 -7.24 25.99
CA TYR A 6 0.02 -5.84 26.12
C TYR A 6 -0.83 -5.54 27.38
N GLY A 7 -1.38 -6.58 28.05
CA GLY A 7 -2.06 -6.47 29.34
C GLY A 7 -1.13 -6.61 30.55
N SER A 8 0.14 -6.99 30.35
CA SER A 8 1.08 -7.29 31.44
C SER A 8 1.54 -6.02 32.19
N GLU A 9 2.02 -6.20 33.42
CA GLU A 9 2.64 -5.13 34.22
C GLU A 9 3.87 -4.52 33.50
N GLU A 10 4.63 -5.34 32.79
CA GLU A 10 5.76 -4.89 31.98
C GLU A 10 5.31 -3.93 30.88
N ALA A 11 4.28 -4.30 30.09
CA ALA A 11 3.74 -3.45 29.03
C ALA A 11 3.16 -2.15 29.61
N GLN A 12 2.47 -2.21 30.75
CA GLN A 12 1.93 -1.02 31.43
C GLN A 12 3.06 -0.08 31.90
N LYS A 13 4.14 -0.62 32.46
CA LYS A 13 5.30 0.17 32.87
C LYS A 13 5.94 0.89 31.67
N ILE A 14 6.10 0.19 30.56
CA ILE A 14 6.61 0.80 29.31
C ILE A 14 5.64 1.89 28.81
N ALA A 15 4.34 1.63 28.83
CA ALA A 15 3.32 2.61 28.43
C ALA A 15 3.35 3.85 29.34
N ASP A 16 3.60 3.69 30.63
CA ASP A 16 3.77 4.80 31.57
C ASP A 16 5.02 5.64 31.23
N ASP A 17 6.11 4.99 30.85
CA ASP A 17 7.31 5.68 30.40
C ASP A 17 7.08 6.41 29.07
N VAL A 18 6.37 5.79 28.12
CA VAL A 18 5.96 6.42 26.84
C VAL A 18 5.14 7.68 27.10
N ILE A 19 4.13 7.61 27.98
CA ILE A 19 3.31 8.79 28.34
C ILE A 19 4.16 9.86 29.03
N TYR A 20 5.05 9.48 29.94
CA TYR A 20 5.90 10.41 30.70
C TYR A 20 6.76 11.27 29.80
N VAL A 21 7.25 10.73 28.69
CA VAL A 21 8.12 11.43 27.73
C VAL A 21 7.35 12.02 26.55
N GLN A 22 6.01 11.92 26.53
CA GLN A 22 5.19 12.50 25.47
C GLN A 22 5.42 14.01 25.35
N ARG A 23 5.64 14.50 24.14
CA ARG A 23 5.83 15.92 23.86
C ARG A 23 4.57 16.73 24.21
N THR A 24 4.76 17.97 24.60
CA THR A 24 3.62 18.88 24.88
C THR A 24 2.75 19.10 23.65
N SER A 25 3.33 19.06 22.45
CA SER A 25 2.63 19.11 21.16
C SER A 25 1.78 17.88 20.86
N GLY A 26 2.01 16.74 21.52
CA GLY A 26 1.14 15.55 21.42
C GLY A 26 1.84 14.27 21.00
N GLY A 27 2.88 14.33 20.17
CA GLY A 27 3.59 13.15 19.70
C GLY A 27 4.86 12.82 20.48
N TRP A 28 5.80 12.14 19.84
CA TRP A 28 7.08 11.71 20.39
C TRP A 28 8.23 12.10 19.45
N MET A 29 9.44 11.83 19.89
CA MET A 29 10.65 12.01 19.10
C MET A 29 11.04 10.72 18.39
N LYS A 30 11.84 10.80 17.34
CA LYS A 30 12.39 9.64 16.64
C LYS A 30 13.69 9.13 17.25
N ASN A 31 14.05 7.90 16.89
CA ASN A 31 15.35 7.26 17.20
C ASN A 31 15.61 7.04 18.68
N GLU A 32 14.57 6.91 19.50
CA GLU A 32 14.68 6.57 20.92
C GLU A 32 13.98 5.24 21.19
N ASP A 33 14.71 4.34 21.84
CA ASP A 33 14.11 3.07 22.30
C ASP A 33 13.34 3.31 23.60
N LEU A 34 12.07 3.67 23.47
CA LEU A 34 11.20 3.93 24.62
C LEU A 34 10.87 2.67 25.43
N HIS A 35 11.18 1.49 24.89
CA HIS A 35 10.99 0.20 25.58
C HIS A 35 12.05 -0.03 26.67
N LYS A 36 13.22 0.59 26.56
CA LYS A 36 14.38 0.36 27.44
C LYS A 36 14.94 1.67 28.01
N LEU A 37 14.06 2.54 28.51
CA LEU A 37 14.49 3.80 29.09
C LEU A 37 15.21 3.60 30.43
N THR A 38 16.46 4.07 30.53
CA THR A 38 17.11 4.25 31.81
C THR A 38 16.51 5.46 32.54
N PRO A 39 16.55 5.53 33.89
CA PRO A 39 16.05 6.68 34.65
C PRO A 39 16.64 8.02 34.18
N ALA A 40 17.95 8.05 33.88
CA ALA A 40 18.63 9.25 33.39
C ALA A 40 18.10 9.66 31.99
N LYS A 41 17.97 8.72 31.05
CA LYS A 41 17.43 9.00 29.72
C LYS A 41 15.97 9.43 29.77
N ARG A 42 15.17 8.77 30.59
CA ARG A 42 13.77 9.12 30.86
C ARG A 42 13.64 10.58 31.32
N GLN A 43 14.48 11.01 32.26
CA GLN A 43 14.48 12.39 32.75
C GLN A 43 14.95 13.38 31.68
N THR A 44 15.96 13.03 30.88
CA THR A 44 16.42 13.86 29.76
C THR A 44 15.28 14.10 28.75
N LEU A 45 14.58 13.03 28.31
CA LEU A 45 13.47 13.13 27.37
C LEU A 45 12.30 13.93 27.95
N TYR A 46 12.01 13.79 29.24
CA TYR A 46 11.00 14.59 29.93
C TYR A 46 11.36 16.09 29.93
N ASN A 47 12.60 16.44 30.19
CA ASN A 47 13.05 17.84 30.16
C ASN A 47 12.94 18.45 28.75
N GLU A 48 13.01 17.60 27.73
CA GLU A 48 12.89 17.99 26.32
C GLU A 48 11.46 17.98 25.77
N ARG A 49 10.44 17.68 26.59
CA ARG A 49 9.07 17.49 26.08
C ARG A 49 8.45 18.72 25.39
N ASN A 50 9.04 19.92 25.58
CA ASN A 50 8.62 21.14 24.89
C ASN A 50 9.22 21.29 23.48
N LYS A 51 10.12 20.38 23.08
CA LYS A 51 10.64 20.31 21.71
C LYS A 51 9.57 19.73 20.77
N GLN A 52 9.83 19.78 19.48
CA GLN A 52 8.92 19.28 18.43
C GLN A 52 8.64 17.78 18.56
N SER A 53 7.42 17.38 18.20
CA SER A 53 7.07 15.99 17.91
C SER A 53 7.56 15.61 16.52
N CYS A 54 7.82 14.31 16.30
CA CYS A 54 8.30 13.78 15.04
C CYS A 54 7.30 12.74 14.47
N LEU A 55 7.10 12.75 13.16
CA LEU A 55 6.33 11.73 12.42
C LEU A 55 7.23 10.82 11.57
N ASP A 56 8.51 11.15 11.46
CA ASP A 56 9.50 10.42 10.68
C ASP A 56 9.96 9.12 11.38
N ASN A 57 10.44 8.14 10.61
CA ASN A 57 10.87 6.84 11.13
C ASN A 57 9.81 6.14 12.01
N SER A 58 8.54 6.24 11.64
CA SER A 58 7.40 5.71 12.41
C SER A 58 7.20 6.31 13.81
N ALA A 59 7.98 7.32 14.21
CA ALA A 59 7.79 8.01 15.48
C ALA A 59 6.36 8.56 15.55
N THR A 60 5.82 8.66 16.74
CA THR A 60 4.43 8.98 17.06
C THR A 60 3.43 7.92 16.61
N THR A 61 3.46 7.45 15.37
CA THR A 61 2.51 6.41 14.90
C THR A 61 2.73 5.07 15.59
N MET A 62 3.98 4.71 15.88
CA MET A 62 4.32 3.48 16.60
C MET A 62 3.90 3.56 18.07
N GLU A 63 4.15 4.67 18.75
CA GLU A 63 3.74 4.89 20.14
C GLU A 63 2.20 4.90 20.26
N MET A 64 1.50 5.51 19.31
CA MET A 64 0.04 5.48 19.26
C MET A 64 -0.50 4.06 19.15
N ARG A 65 0.06 3.23 18.26
CA ARG A 65 -0.31 1.82 18.11
C ARG A 65 -0.04 1.02 19.38
N PHE A 66 1.08 1.27 20.01
CA PHE A 66 1.43 0.62 21.28
C PHE A 66 0.44 0.97 22.39
N LEU A 67 0.15 2.26 22.58
CA LEU A 67 -0.81 2.73 23.60
C LEU A 67 -2.22 2.20 23.34
N ALA A 68 -2.67 2.14 22.07
CA ALA A 68 -3.94 1.55 21.69
C ALA A 68 -4.04 0.08 22.12
N LYS A 69 -3.00 -0.74 21.82
CA LYS A 69 -2.94 -2.15 22.22
C LYS A 69 -2.97 -2.34 23.74
N VAL A 70 -2.23 -1.52 24.48
CA VAL A 70 -2.23 -1.57 25.94
C VAL A 70 -3.60 -1.17 26.50
N TYR A 71 -4.22 -0.12 25.95
CA TYR A 71 -5.57 0.28 26.34
C TYR A 71 -6.60 -0.83 26.08
N GLN A 72 -6.58 -1.45 24.90
CA GLN A 72 -7.50 -2.54 24.53
C GLN A 72 -7.44 -3.73 25.52
N LYS A 73 -6.26 -3.98 26.10
CA LYS A 73 -6.08 -5.08 27.05
C LYS A 73 -6.34 -4.69 28.49
N THR A 74 -6.20 -3.41 28.85
CA THR A 74 -6.23 -2.98 30.26
C THR A 74 -7.46 -2.12 30.61
N GLY A 75 -8.03 -1.41 29.64
CA GLY A 75 -9.08 -0.41 29.86
C GLY A 75 -8.60 0.84 30.62
N ILE A 76 -7.29 1.05 30.78
CA ILE A 76 -6.74 2.14 31.59
C ILE A 76 -6.76 3.45 30.78
N GLU A 77 -7.63 4.37 31.14
CA GLU A 77 -7.95 5.61 30.40
C GLU A 77 -6.77 6.54 30.10
N LYS A 78 -5.72 6.56 30.93
CA LYS A 78 -4.54 7.40 30.66
C LYS A 78 -3.87 7.07 29.33
N TYR A 79 -3.91 5.79 28.89
CA TYR A 79 -3.31 5.36 27.62
C TYR A 79 -4.11 5.89 26.42
N LYS A 80 -5.43 5.79 26.51
CA LYS A 80 -6.34 6.39 25.50
C LYS A 80 -6.22 7.92 25.46
N THR A 81 -6.11 8.58 26.61
CA THR A 81 -5.92 10.04 26.69
C THR A 81 -4.65 10.48 25.97
N ALA A 82 -3.53 9.77 26.18
CA ALA A 82 -2.26 10.06 25.51
C ALA A 82 -2.35 9.79 23.99
N PHE A 83 -3.02 8.72 23.59
CA PHE A 83 -3.31 8.41 22.18
C PHE A 83 -4.13 9.53 21.52
N LEU A 84 -5.23 9.97 22.13
CA LEU A 84 -6.09 11.04 21.61
C LEU A 84 -5.35 12.39 21.49
N LYS A 85 -4.43 12.68 22.41
CA LYS A 85 -3.58 13.86 22.34
C LYS A 85 -2.67 13.80 21.10
N ALA A 86 -2.10 12.65 20.80
CA ALA A 86 -1.28 12.46 19.60
C ALA A 86 -2.12 12.52 18.31
N LEU A 87 -3.31 11.92 18.32
CA LEU A 87 -4.22 11.98 17.18
C LEU A 87 -4.64 13.42 16.87
N ASN A 88 -4.96 14.22 17.89
CA ASN A 88 -5.25 15.63 17.72
C ASN A 88 -4.05 16.42 17.16
N MET A 89 -2.82 16.07 17.57
CA MET A 89 -1.61 16.67 17.00
C MET A 89 -1.49 16.36 15.50
N ILE A 90 -1.81 15.12 15.06
CA ILE A 90 -1.81 14.75 13.63
C ILE A 90 -2.75 15.65 12.84
N PHE A 91 -3.97 15.91 13.33
CA PHE A 91 -4.93 16.81 12.66
C PHE A 91 -4.42 18.26 12.59
N ILE A 92 -3.81 18.77 13.66
CA ILE A 92 -3.28 20.14 13.69
C ILE A 92 -2.03 20.28 12.82
N ALA A 93 -1.23 19.22 12.70
CA ALA A 93 -0.02 19.18 11.90
C ALA A 93 -0.30 19.01 10.40
N GLU A 94 -1.53 18.66 10.01
CA GLU A 94 -1.93 18.49 8.61
C GLU A 94 -1.78 19.82 7.85
N LYS A 95 -1.19 19.77 6.65
CA LYS A 95 -1.00 20.94 5.80
C LYS A 95 -2.30 21.37 5.12
N THR A 96 -2.31 22.60 4.61
CA THR A 96 -3.48 23.21 3.95
C THR A 96 -4.06 22.35 2.83
N HIS A 97 -3.19 21.72 2.03
CA HIS A 97 -3.60 20.82 0.94
C HIS A 97 -3.70 19.35 1.35
N GLY A 98 -3.54 19.04 2.64
CA GLY A 98 -3.41 17.67 3.16
C GLY A 98 -1.94 17.25 3.33
N GLY A 99 -1.73 16.11 3.99
CA GLY A 99 -0.41 15.54 4.23
C GLY A 99 0.40 16.22 5.35
N TRP A 100 1.58 15.70 5.62
CA TRP A 100 2.35 16.04 6.83
C TRP A 100 3.82 16.29 6.54
N SER A 101 4.40 17.10 7.44
CA SER A 101 5.83 17.36 7.53
C SER A 101 6.48 16.49 8.59
N GLN A 102 7.82 16.47 8.59
CA GLN A 102 8.59 15.65 9.50
C GLN A 102 8.38 16.00 10.98
N TYR A 103 8.22 17.29 11.30
CA TYR A 103 8.07 17.77 12.67
C TYR A 103 6.84 18.67 12.85
N TYR A 104 6.29 18.62 14.08
CA TYR A 104 5.30 19.57 14.56
C TYR A 104 5.65 20.04 15.98
N PRO A 105 5.58 21.37 16.29
CA PRO A 105 5.40 22.51 15.37
C PRO A 105 6.50 22.60 14.30
N LEU A 106 6.23 23.36 13.23
CA LEU A 106 7.19 23.55 12.16
C LEU A 106 8.47 24.24 12.64
N SER A 107 9.59 23.97 11.98
CA SER A 107 10.86 24.66 12.25
C SER A 107 10.79 26.11 11.76
N SER A 108 11.21 27.04 12.61
CA SER A 108 11.17 28.48 12.30
C SER A 108 12.22 28.93 11.27
N ASN A 109 13.21 28.09 10.97
CA ASN A 109 14.34 28.43 10.08
C ASN A 109 14.12 28.03 8.61
N GLY A 110 12.90 27.68 8.20
CA GLY A 110 12.60 27.27 6.82
C GLY A 110 13.30 25.98 6.39
N SER A 111 13.57 25.07 7.32
CA SER A 111 14.22 23.78 7.06
C SER A 111 13.38 22.90 6.13
N TYR A 112 14.05 22.02 5.35
CA TYR A 112 13.41 20.98 4.54
C TYR A 112 12.45 20.08 5.34
N HIS A 113 12.63 19.98 6.65
CA HIS A 113 11.71 19.26 7.54
C HIS A 113 10.28 19.83 7.55
N ASN A 114 10.06 21.02 6.99
CA ASN A 114 8.75 21.64 6.86
C ASN A 114 8.01 21.26 5.56
N TYR A 115 8.66 20.58 4.64
CA TYR A 115 8.07 20.10 3.41
C TYR A 115 7.12 18.90 3.65
N LEU A 116 6.22 18.65 2.72
CA LEU A 116 5.46 17.40 2.67
C LEU A 116 6.46 16.25 2.54
N THR A 117 6.40 15.28 3.43
CA THR A 117 7.44 14.27 3.58
C THR A 117 6.91 12.89 3.24
N PHE A 118 7.43 12.31 2.16
CA PHE A 118 7.23 10.91 1.78
C PHE A 118 8.40 10.04 2.28
N ASN A 119 9.56 10.66 2.50
CA ASN A 119 10.77 10.00 2.99
C ASN A 119 10.51 9.16 4.25
N ASP A 120 11.18 8.00 4.34
CA ASP A 120 11.08 7.05 5.45
C ASP A 120 9.63 6.64 5.77
N ASP A 121 8.77 6.57 4.73
CA ASP A 121 7.37 6.16 4.78
C ASP A 121 6.46 7.01 5.69
N LEU A 122 6.85 8.25 6.00
CA LEU A 122 6.11 9.12 6.92
C LEU A 122 4.65 9.26 6.48
N MET A 123 4.43 9.70 5.22
CA MET A 123 3.09 9.87 4.66
C MET A 123 2.30 8.55 4.75
N THR A 124 2.89 7.46 4.28
CA THR A 124 2.29 6.12 4.29
C THR A 124 1.89 5.67 5.69
N ASN A 125 2.75 5.90 6.70
CA ASN A 125 2.49 5.50 8.08
C ASN A 125 1.34 6.27 8.73
N VAL A 126 1.26 7.58 8.49
CA VAL A 126 0.15 8.41 8.98
C VAL A 126 -1.15 8.02 8.27
N MET A 127 -1.12 7.84 6.96
CA MET A 127 -2.30 7.43 6.17
C MET A 127 -2.85 6.07 6.61
N LYS A 128 -1.99 5.06 6.83
CA LYS A 128 -2.38 3.75 7.37
C LYS A 128 -3.05 3.88 8.75
N LEU A 129 -2.45 4.68 9.63
CA LEU A 129 -3.01 4.92 10.97
C LEU A 129 -4.42 5.52 10.88
N LEU A 130 -4.60 6.58 10.10
CA LEU A 130 -5.89 7.25 9.94
C LEU A 130 -6.95 6.33 9.33
N GLN A 131 -6.58 5.54 8.30
CA GLN A 131 -7.47 4.59 7.66
C GLN A 131 -7.95 3.48 8.62
N GLU A 132 -7.04 2.90 9.41
CA GLU A 132 -7.38 1.86 10.36
C GLU A 132 -8.31 2.38 11.48
N ILE A 133 -8.06 3.61 11.98
CA ILE A 133 -8.93 4.24 12.97
C ILE A 133 -10.31 4.54 12.36
N ALA A 134 -10.37 5.13 11.17
CA ALA A 134 -11.62 5.44 10.48
C ALA A 134 -12.47 4.20 10.25
N ASN A 135 -11.83 3.10 9.82
CA ASN A 135 -12.47 1.81 9.57
C ASN A 135 -12.82 1.02 10.84
N ASN A 136 -12.47 1.53 12.02
CA ASN A 136 -12.73 0.86 13.31
C ASN A 136 -12.17 -0.58 13.34
N LYS A 137 -10.95 -0.78 12.84
CA LYS A 137 -10.35 -2.10 12.66
C LYS A 137 -9.11 -2.32 13.55
N GLY A 138 -8.85 -3.58 13.90
CA GLY A 138 -7.63 -4.02 14.57
C GLY A 138 -7.43 -3.39 15.94
N ASP A 139 -6.26 -2.82 16.18
CA ASP A 139 -5.89 -2.21 17.47
C ASP A 139 -6.76 -0.98 17.84
N PHE A 140 -7.53 -0.46 16.90
CA PHE A 140 -8.34 0.75 17.04
C PHE A 140 -9.85 0.47 17.11
N GLU A 141 -10.23 -0.82 17.16
CA GLU A 141 -11.64 -1.21 17.26
C GLU A 141 -12.26 -0.65 18.56
N ASN A 142 -13.34 0.14 18.40
CA ASN A 142 -14.04 0.81 19.50
C ASN A 142 -13.18 1.73 20.39
N LEU A 143 -12.00 2.13 19.91
CA LEU A 143 -11.10 3.01 20.66
C LEU A 143 -11.60 4.46 20.66
N VAL A 144 -12.18 4.91 19.57
CA VAL A 144 -12.69 6.28 19.39
C VAL A 144 -14.16 6.27 18.96
N ASP A 145 -14.86 7.37 19.19
CA ASP A 145 -16.26 7.54 18.80
C ASP A 145 -16.45 7.74 17.28
N ALA A 146 -17.69 7.80 16.84
CA ALA A 146 -18.03 7.97 15.43
C ALA A 146 -17.59 9.32 14.86
N GLU A 147 -17.61 10.39 15.66
CA GLU A 147 -17.17 11.73 15.24
C GLU A 147 -15.65 11.73 14.96
N MET A 148 -14.88 11.13 15.85
CA MET A 148 -13.43 11.03 15.68
C MET A 148 -13.06 10.14 14.48
N ARG A 149 -13.78 9.03 14.25
CA ARG A 149 -13.59 8.19 13.04
C ARG A 149 -13.88 9.00 11.77
N ALA A 150 -14.94 9.81 11.76
CA ALA A 150 -15.26 10.67 10.63
C ALA A 150 -14.17 11.74 10.37
N LYS A 151 -13.57 12.29 11.42
CA LYS A 151 -12.40 13.19 11.30
C LYS A 151 -11.18 12.48 10.71
N CYS A 152 -10.91 11.26 11.15
CA CYS A 152 -9.82 10.45 10.57
C CYS A 152 -10.07 10.17 9.10
N GLU A 153 -11.29 9.80 8.72
CA GLU A 153 -11.67 9.57 7.32
C GLU A 153 -11.48 10.83 6.48
N ALA A 154 -11.96 11.98 6.96
CA ALA A 154 -11.81 13.24 6.24
C ALA A 154 -10.33 13.64 6.04
N SER A 155 -9.49 13.44 7.05
CA SER A 155 -8.05 13.68 6.96
C SER A 155 -7.37 12.68 6.01
N PHE A 156 -7.78 11.42 6.06
CA PHE A 156 -7.32 10.39 5.13
C PHE A 156 -7.64 10.74 3.67
N GLN A 157 -8.86 11.21 3.38
CA GLN A 157 -9.25 11.61 2.03
C GLN A 157 -8.44 12.81 1.52
N ARG A 158 -8.19 13.84 2.35
CA ARG A 158 -7.29 14.95 1.97
C ARG A 158 -5.86 14.48 1.75
N GLY A 159 -5.39 13.51 2.55
CA GLY A 159 -4.10 12.85 2.33
C GLY A 159 -4.01 12.13 0.99
N LEU A 160 -5.08 11.43 0.56
CA LEU A 160 -5.14 10.82 -0.78
C LEU A 160 -5.11 11.88 -1.88
N GLU A 161 -5.89 12.96 -1.74
CA GLU A 161 -5.87 14.05 -2.72
C GLU A 161 -4.49 14.66 -2.90
N VAL A 162 -3.77 14.93 -1.80
CA VAL A 162 -2.42 15.50 -1.90
C VAL A 162 -1.43 14.50 -2.49
N ILE A 163 -1.54 13.21 -2.18
CA ILE A 163 -0.72 12.16 -2.79
C ILE A 163 -0.93 12.15 -4.31
N ILE A 164 -2.17 12.17 -4.78
CA ILE A 164 -2.50 12.22 -6.21
C ILE A 164 -1.93 13.48 -6.86
N LYS A 165 -2.09 14.63 -6.22
CA LYS A 165 -1.60 15.93 -6.75
C LYS A 165 -0.07 16.03 -6.74
N CYS A 166 0.62 15.40 -5.78
CA CYS A 166 2.08 15.32 -5.73
C CYS A 166 2.69 14.36 -6.75
N GLN A 167 1.87 13.55 -7.43
CA GLN A 167 2.39 12.69 -8.50
C GLN A 167 3.03 13.55 -9.58
N VAL A 168 4.34 13.36 -9.78
CA VAL A 168 5.14 14.25 -10.62
C VAL A 168 4.75 14.10 -12.08
N ASP A 169 4.57 15.23 -12.74
CA ASP A 169 4.42 15.27 -14.19
C ASP A 169 5.79 15.24 -14.85
N ASP A 170 6.04 14.16 -15.58
CA ASP A 170 7.27 13.96 -16.33
C ASP A 170 6.99 14.17 -17.81
N ASN A 171 7.09 15.42 -18.25
CA ASN A 171 6.89 15.81 -19.64
C ASN A 171 5.53 15.36 -20.22
N GLY A 172 4.45 15.63 -19.46
CA GLY A 172 3.08 15.24 -19.84
C GLY A 172 2.71 13.79 -19.49
N THR A 173 3.63 13.04 -18.90
CA THR A 173 3.38 11.69 -18.38
C THR A 173 3.43 11.68 -16.86
N LYS A 174 2.38 11.21 -16.21
CA LYS A 174 2.38 11.05 -14.77
C LYS A 174 3.35 9.94 -14.35
N SER A 175 4.30 10.29 -13.48
CA SER A 175 5.35 9.40 -12.98
C SER A 175 5.07 8.91 -11.56
N ALA A 176 6.03 8.96 -10.66
CA ALA A 176 5.90 8.60 -9.26
C ALA A 176 6.15 9.83 -8.35
N TRP A 177 6.71 9.67 -7.17
CA TRP A 177 6.81 10.73 -6.17
C TRP A 177 8.26 11.02 -5.80
N CYS A 178 8.51 12.27 -5.45
CA CYS A 178 9.74 12.67 -4.76
C CYS A 178 9.66 12.33 -3.27
N ALA A 179 10.82 12.24 -2.61
CA ALA A 179 10.90 12.04 -1.17
C ALA A 179 10.33 13.22 -0.36
N GLN A 180 10.41 14.45 -0.92
CA GLN A 180 9.78 15.65 -0.36
C GLN A 180 9.12 16.48 -1.44
N HIS A 181 8.01 17.14 -1.07
CA HIS A 181 7.30 18.09 -1.93
C HIS A 181 7.04 19.39 -1.19
N ASP A 182 7.07 20.50 -1.91
CA ASP A 182 6.67 21.79 -1.39
C ASP A 182 5.18 21.78 -1.02
N PRO A 183 4.77 22.21 0.19
CA PRO A 183 3.39 22.11 0.63
C PRO A 183 2.41 23.04 -0.10
N GLU A 184 2.91 24.09 -0.79
CA GLU A 184 2.07 25.05 -1.52
C GLU A 184 2.02 24.74 -3.01
N THR A 185 3.18 24.49 -3.63
CA THR A 185 3.28 24.21 -5.07
C THR A 185 3.09 22.74 -5.42
N LEU A 186 3.26 21.84 -4.44
CA LEU A 186 3.25 20.39 -4.56
C LEU A 186 4.34 19.82 -5.48
N LEU A 187 5.30 20.64 -5.89
CA LEU A 187 6.42 20.25 -6.73
C LEU A 187 7.51 19.53 -5.91
N PRO A 188 8.31 18.66 -6.54
CA PRO A 188 9.48 18.06 -5.93
C PRO A 188 10.45 19.11 -5.39
N VAL A 189 10.97 18.88 -4.19
CA VAL A 189 11.96 19.73 -3.54
C VAL A 189 13.08 18.90 -2.94
N GLU A 190 14.19 19.57 -2.65
CA GLU A 190 15.32 18.94 -1.97
C GLU A 190 14.99 18.59 -0.51
N GLY A 191 15.60 17.53 -0.02
CA GLY A 191 15.75 17.26 1.41
C GLY A 191 17.10 17.75 1.91
N ARG A 192 17.98 16.83 2.32
CA ARG A 192 19.39 17.12 2.62
C ARG A 192 20.14 17.48 1.32
N PRO A 193 21.31 18.10 1.40
CA PRO A 193 22.06 18.51 0.20
C PRO A 193 22.28 17.42 -0.85
N HIS A 194 22.30 16.15 -0.44
CA HIS A 194 22.42 14.99 -1.33
C HIS A 194 21.09 14.36 -1.75
N GLU A 195 19.97 14.92 -1.33
CA GLU A 195 18.61 14.48 -1.67
C GLU A 195 17.98 15.49 -2.62
N LEU A 196 18.41 15.42 -3.87
CA LEU A 196 17.94 16.30 -4.93
C LEU A 196 16.45 16.11 -5.22
N PRO A 197 15.76 17.16 -5.70
CA PRO A 197 14.43 17.01 -6.27
C PRO A 197 14.45 15.97 -7.41
N SER A 198 13.76 14.86 -7.23
CA SER A 198 13.87 13.67 -8.08
C SER A 198 12.67 12.76 -7.88
N ILE A 199 12.59 11.68 -8.64
CA ILE A 199 11.64 10.59 -8.33
C ILE A 199 12.33 9.61 -7.39
N SER A 200 11.66 9.26 -6.30
CA SER A 200 12.14 8.21 -5.40
C SER A 200 11.63 6.83 -5.80
N GLY A 201 12.56 5.91 -6.09
CA GLY A 201 12.21 4.51 -6.34
C GLY A 201 11.77 3.77 -5.07
N SER A 202 12.35 4.11 -3.93
CA SER A 202 12.06 3.45 -2.64
C SER A 202 10.70 3.88 -2.08
N GLU A 203 10.55 5.16 -1.82
CA GLU A 203 9.34 5.72 -1.21
C GLU A 203 8.11 5.54 -2.10
N SER A 204 8.28 5.64 -3.42
CA SER A 204 7.19 5.38 -4.38
C SER A 204 6.74 3.92 -4.36
N ALA A 205 7.65 2.96 -4.24
CA ALA A 205 7.30 1.55 -4.13
C ALA A 205 6.47 1.25 -2.87
N HIS A 206 6.90 1.75 -1.71
CA HIS A 206 6.20 1.55 -0.45
C HIS A 206 4.83 2.25 -0.44
N LEU A 207 4.75 3.45 -1.02
CA LEU A 207 3.49 4.17 -1.17
C LEU A 207 2.52 3.40 -2.09
N LEU A 208 2.99 2.90 -3.23
CA LEU A 208 2.18 2.10 -4.15
C LEU A 208 1.64 0.83 -3.50
N SER A 209 2.49 0.09 -2.74
CA SER A 209 2.04 -1.06 -1.96
C SER A 209 0.89 -0.71 -1.02
N PHE A 210 0.96 0.46 -0.37
CA PHE A 210 -0.12 0.94 0.48
C PHE A 210 -1.37 1.33 -0.33
N LEU A 211 -1.23 2.15 -1.37
CA LEU A 211 -2.36 2.63 -2.17
C LEU A 211 -3.15 1.46 -2.80
N MET A 212 -2.45 0.40 -3.20
CA MET A 212 -3.08 -0.81 -3.70
C MET A 212 -3.85 -1.61 -2.63
N THR A 213 -3.70 -1.33 -1.34
CA THR A 213 -4.55 -1.95 -0.29
C THR A 213 -5.91 -1.27 -0.13
N ILE A 214 -6.09 -0.08 -0.68
CA ILE A 214 -7.34 0.69 -0.54
C ILE A 214 -8.48 -0.05 -1.23
N GLU A 215 -9.56 -0.28 -0.48
CA GLU A 215 -10.77 -0.89 -0.98
C GLU A 215 -11.55 0.13 -1.83
N ASN A 216 -12.10 -0.29 -2.97
CA ASN A 216 -12.89 0.53 -3.89
C ASN A 216 -12.20 1.88 -4.26
N PRO A 217 -10.97 1.86 -4.81
CA PRO A 217 -10.25 3.07 -5.14
C PRO A 217 -10.97 3.84 -6.25
N SER A 218 -10.97 5.17 -6.16
CA SER A 218 -11.53 6.03 -7.21
C SER A 218 -10.83 5.79 -8.55
N LYS A 219 -11.49 6.13 -9.67
CA LYS A 219 -10.85 6.02 -11.00
C LYS A 219 -9.58 6.87 -11.12
N GLU A 220 -9.54 8.02 -10.44
CA GLU A 220 -8.36 8.87 -10.39
C GLU A 220 -7.21 8.18 -9.63
N LEU A 221 -7.48 7.56 -8.48
CA LEU A 221 -6.47 6.80 -7.75
C LEU A 221 -6.00 5.58 -8.54
N GLN A 222 -6.91 4.88 -9.25
CA GLN A 222 -6.55 3.78 -10.15
C GLN A 222 -5.60 4.25 -11.27
N ALA A 223 -5.87 5.41 -11.89
CA ALA A 223 -5.02 6.00 -12.90
C ALA A 223 -3.65 6.39 -12.34
N THR A 224 -3.62 6.98 -11.14
CA THR A 224 -2.41 7.36 -10.40
C THR A 224 -1.51 6.15 -10.13
N ILE A 225 -2.07 5.06 -9.60
CA ILE A 225 -1.33 3.81 -9.36
C ILE A 225 -0.79 3.25 -10.68
N THR A 226 -1.65 3.15 -11.69
CA THR A 226 -1.30 2.55 -12.99
C THR A 226 -0.18 3.32 -13.69
N SER A 227 -0.24 4.65 -13.71
CA SER A 227 0.79 5.48 -14.34
C SER A 227 2.12 5.40 -13.59
N ALA A 228 2.10 5.41 -12.26
CA ALA A 228 3.31 5.30 -11.46
C ALA A 228 4.01 3.95 -11.64
N VAL A 229 3.25 2.85 -11.61
CA VAL A 229 3.81 1.50 -11.84
C VAL A 229 4.41 1.39 -13.24
N LYS A 230 3.71 1.86 -14.27
CA LYS A 230 4.22 1.86 -15.66
C LYS A 230 5.48 2.68 -15.81
N TRP A 231 5.54 3.86 -15.18
CA TRP A 231 6.71 4.72 -15.22
C TRP A 231 7.91 4.05 -14.54
N LEU A 232 7.72 3.47 -13.34
CA LEU A 232 8.78 2.76 -12.62
C LEU A 232 9.26 1.52 -13.39
N ASP A 233 8.37 0.78 -14.05
CA ASP A 233 8.74 -0.37 -14.87
C ASP A 233 9.57 0.04 -16.11
N ALA A 234 9.22 1.18 -16.74
CA ALA A 234 9.97 1.71 -17.87
C ALA A 234 11.36 2.26 -17.52
N HIS A 235 11.60 2.61 -16.23
CA HIS A 235 12.85 3.22 -15.77
C HIS A 235 13.64 2.30 -14.83
N LYS A 236 13.45 0.99 -14.93
CA LYS A 236 14.25 -0.02 -14.23
C LYS A 236 15.64 -0.15 -14.85
N ILE A 237 16.60 -0.51 -14.03
CA ILE A 237 17.94 -0.95 -14.47
C ILE A 237 17.87 -2.47 -14.60
N GLU A 238 17.74 -2.93 -15.84
CA GLU A 238 17.55 -4.34 -16.16
C GLU A 238 18.81 -5.17 -15.99
N ASP A 239 18.61 -6.47 -15.75
CA ASP A 239 19.67 -7.48 -15.64
C ASP A 239 20.73 -7.18 -14.56
N LYS A 240 20.35 -6.40 -13.56
CA LYS A 240 21.17 -6.05 -12.40
C LYS A 240 20.52 -6.50 -11.09
N ALA A 241 21.36 -6.87 -10.14
CA ALA A 241 20.95 -7.17 -8.76
C ALA A 241 21.95 -6.62 -7.76
N LEU A 242 21.54 -6.58 -6.49
CA LEU A 242 22.42 -6.24 -5.37
C LEU A 242 22.92 -7.53 -4.74
N GLU A 243 24.23 -7.58 -4.44
CA GLU A 243 24.86 -8.67 -3.72
C GLU A 243 25.54 -8.15 -2.46
N ASP A 244 25.19 -8.75 -1.32
CA ASP A 244 25.91 -8.52 -0.07
C ASP A 244 27.11 -9.48 -0.04
N PHE A 245 28.29 -8.95 0.25
CA PHE A 245 29.53 -9.73 0.31
C PHE A 245 30.41 -9.25 1.49
N THR A 246 31.47 -9.97 1.75
CA THR A 246 32.51 -9.56 2.70
C THR A 246 33.71 -9.10 1.89
N ASN A 247 34.15 -7.87 2.08
CA ASN A 247 35.31 -7.31 1.39
C ASN A 247 36.63 -7.87 1.92
N ASP A 248 37.76 -7.52 1.27
CA ASP A 248 39.08 -8.02 1.63
C ASP A 248 39.54 -7.58 3.04
N ALA A 249 38.94 -6.55 3.61
CA ALA A 249 39.14 -6.12 4.99
C ALA A 249 38.29 -6.91 6.01
N GLY A 250 37.47 -7.85 5.59
CA GLY A 250 36.58 -8.64 6.44
C GLY A 250 35.28 -7.92 6.83
N GLU A 251 34.97 -6.82 6.17
CA GLU A 251 33.78 -6.01 6.44
C GLU A 251 32.62 -6.40 5.50
N LYS A 252 31.39 -6.29 6.02
CA LYS A 252 30.20 -6.46 5.18
C LYS A 252 30.05 -5.29 4.21
N ASP A 253 29.90 -5.62 2.94
CA ASP A 253 29.77 -4.66 1.87
C ASP A 253 28.68 -5.10 0.86
N ARG A 254 28.35 -4.25 -0.09
CA ARG A 254 27.32 -4.49 -1.10
C ARG A 254 27.78 -3.98 -2.46
N ARG A 255 27.49 -4.73 -3.51
CA ARG A 255 27.83 -4.36 -4.90
C ARG A 255 26.68 -4.66 -5.85
N VAL A 256 26.74 -4.03 -7.02
CA VAL A 256 25.85 -4.35 -8.15
C VAL A 256 26.51 -5.47 -8.97
N ILE A 257 25.73 -6.48 -9.28
CA ILE A 257 26.14 -7.60 -10.13
C ILE A 257 25.22 -7.77 -11.32
N ASP A 258 25.73 -8.39 -12.39
CA ASP A 258 24.90 -8.84 -13.49
C ASP A 258 24.06 -10.04 -13.08
N LYS A 259 22.75 -9.94 -13.28
CA LYS A 259 21.80 -11.01 -13.01
C LYS A 259 20.62 -10.93 -13.97
N PRO A 260 20.66 -11.72 -15.07
CA PRO A 260 19.58 -11.73 -16.05
C PRO A 260 18.20 -11.94 -15.42
N GLY A 261 17.23 -11.17 -15.87
CA GLY A 261 15.85 -11.21 -15.39
C GLY A 261 15.60 -10.51 -14.06
N SER A 262 16.63 -9.92 -13.43
CA SER A 262 16.46 -9.07 -12.24
C SER A 262 16.45 -7.59 -12.60
N ALA A 263 15.95 -6.75 -11.71
CA ALA A 263 15.99 -5.31 -11.90
C ALA A 263 16.22 -4.58 -10.57
N ILE A 264 16.87 -3.42 -10.67
CA ILE A 264 17.05 -2.48 -9.55
C ILE A 264 16.65 -1.08 -9.99
N TRP A 265 16.45 -0.19 -9.03
CA TRP A 265 16.06 1.20 -9.23
C TRP A 265 16.94 2.14 -8.43
N GLY A 266 17.07 3.38 -8.91
CA GLY A 266 17.63 4.46 -8.13
C GLY A 266 16.70 4.86 -6.97
N ARG A 267 17.25 5.16 -5.81
CA ARG A 267 16.49 5.84 -4.75
C ARG A 267 16.12 7.26 -5.20
N PHE A 268 17.02 7.91 -5.93
CA PHE A 268 16.82 9.21 -6.55
C PHE A 268 17.01 9.06 -8.05
N ILE A 269 15.96 9.33 -8.83
CA ILE A 269 15.97 9.23 -10.29
C ILE A 269 15.77 10.64 -10.84
N GLN A 270 16.69 11.11 -11.68
CA GLN A 270 16.65 12.45 -12.26
C GLN A 270 15.39 12.64 -13.11
N LEU A 271 14.69 13.73 -12.88
CA LEU A 271 13.55 14.12 -13.70
C LEU A 271 13.98 14.47 -15.13
N GLY A 272 13.11 14.14 -16.10
CA GLY A 272 13.29 14.44 -17.50
C GLY A 272 12.49 15.63 -17.99
N GLY A 273 12.61 15.92 -19.28
CA GLY A 273 11.87 16.96 -19.96
C GLY A 273 12.07 18.37 -19.41
N LYS A 274 11.18 19.26 -19.81
CA LYS A 274 11.23 20.66 -19.40
C LYS A 274 11.02 20.84 -17.90
N THR A 275 10.11 20.08 -17.30
CA THR A 275 9.85 20.13 -15.86
C THR A 275 11.08 19.70 -15.06
N GLY A 276 11.77 18.64 -15.48
CA GLY A 276 13.02 18.21 -14.86
C GLY A 276 14.11 19.27 -14.96
N GLU A 277 14.27 19.92 -16.12
CA GLU A 277 15.20 21.02 -16.31
C GLU A 277 14.87 22.22 -15.40
N GLU A 278 13.62 22.63 -15.32
CA GLU A 278 13.17 23.75 -14.49
C GLU A 278 13.43 23.49 -13.01
N ILE A 279 13.08 22.31 -12.50
CA ILE A 279 13.30 21.90 -11.11
C ILE A 279 14.80 21.84 -10.80
N TYR A 280 15.59 21.25 -11.68
CA TYR A 280 17.03 21.17 -11.54
C TYR A 280 17.69 22.55 -11.48
N ASN A 281 17.35 23.44 -12.42
CA ASN A 281 17.90 24.79 -12.48
C ASN A 281 17.49 25.63 -11.27
N ALA A 282 16.25 25.50 -10.80
CA ALA A 282 15.77 26.17 -9.57
C ALA A 282 16.56 25.71 -8.35
N PHE A 283 16.79 24.40 -8.20
CA PHE A 283 17.58 23.83 -7.11
C PHE A 283 19.02 24.37 -7.10
N PHE A 284 19.70 24.36 -8.26
CA PHE A 284 21.08 24.86 -8.34
C PHE A 284 21.19 26.36 -8.22
N THR A 285 20.20 27.12 -8.67
CA THR A 285 20.14 28.56 -8.40
C THR A 285 20.04 28.84 -6.91
N LYS A 286 19.21 28.07 -6.21
CA LYS A 286 19.09 28.15 -4.74
C LYS A 286 20.39 27.79 -4.04
N LEU A 287 21.08 26.73 -4.48
CA LEU A 287 22.39 26.33 -3.94
C LEU A 287 23.45 27.41 -4.14
N LYS A 288 23.55 27.96 -5.34
CA LYS A 288 24.48 29.08 -5.64
C LYS A 288 24.22 30.28 -4.75
N ASN A 289 22.97 30.60 -4.48
CA ASN A 289 22.59 31.74 -3.63
C ASN A 289 22.85 31.47 -2.13
N ARG A 290 22.93 30.22 -1.71
CA ARG A 290 23.30 29.90 -0.29
C ARG A 290 24.75 30.24 0.05
N ASN A 291 25.66 30.06 -0.85
CA ASN A 291 27.10 30.39 -0.77
C ASN A 291 27.67 30.27 0.67
N GLN A 292 27.38 29.16 1.33
CA GLN A 292 27.80 28.99 2.74
C GLN A 292 29.08 28.17 2.82
N LYS A 293 30.12 28.79 3.34
CA LYS A 293 31.29 28.05 3.80
C LYS A 293 30.90 27.26 5.04
N ARG A 294 31.10 25.97 5.00
CA ARG A 294 30.94 25.09 6.14
C ARG A 294 32.29 24.56 6.58
N SER A 295 32.43 24.38 7.88
CA SER A 295 33.60 23.73 8.45
C SER A 295 33.16 22.65 9.44
N TYR A 296 33.92 21.59 9.50
CA TYR A 296 33.78 20.56 10.53
C TYR A 296 35.17 20.13 11.00
N THR A 297 35.27 19.66 12.22
CA THR A 297 36.52 19.21 12.81
C THR A 297 36.42 17.71 13.14
N THR A 298 37.37 16.95 12.61
CA THR A 298 37.53 15.53 12.95
C THR A 298 38.99 15.24 13.19
N ASN A 299 39.33 14.39 14.16
CA ASN A 299 40.69 14.02 14.54
C ASN A 299 41.63 15.25 14.74
N GLY A 300 41.10 16.34 15.33
CA GLY A 300 41.86 17.57 15.57
C GLY A 300 42.17 18.41 14.33
N LYS A 301 41.71 18.04 13.15
CA LYS A 301 41.87 18.79 11.90
C LYS A 301 40.55 19.38 11.46
N THR A 302 40.56 20.68 11.11
CA THR A 302 39.39 21.39 10.60
C THR A 302 39.44 21.45 9.08
N TYR A 303 38.33 21.05 8.46
CA TYR A 303 38.10 21.07 7.03
C TYR A 303 37.05 22.11 6.71
N THR A 304 37.25 22.87 5.64
CA THR A 304 36.31 23.90 5.18
C THR A 304 35.96 23.62 3.72
N TYR A 305 34.67 23.65 3.38
CA TYR A 305 34.19 23.49 2.03
C TYR A 305 33.02 24.44 1.76
N THR A 306 32.70 24.65 0.50
CA THR A 306 31.56 25.46 0.08
C THR A 306 30.48 24.57 -0.50
N GLU A 307 29.27 24.60 0.07
CA GLU A 307 28.16 23.70 -0.33
C GLU A 307 27.82 23.73 -1.84
N TYR A 308 28.11 24.84 -2.52
CA TYR A 308 27.81 25.01 -3.94
C TYR A 308 28.96 24.64 -4.90
N GLU A 309 30.13 24.30 -4.40
CA GLU A 309 31.27 23.84 -5.22
C GLU A 309 30.93 22.58 -6.02
N ILE A 310 29.89 21.87 -5.60
CA ILE A 310 29.40 20.64 -6.21
C ILE A 310 28.52 20.91 -7.45
N ALA A 311 28.02 22.13 -7.64
CA ALA A 311 27.01 22.44 -8.65
C ALA A 311 27.59 23.29 -9.79
N THR A 312 28.47 22.71 -10.61
CA THR A 312 29.15 23.44 -11.68
C THR A 312 28.53 23.26 -13.07
N THR A 313 27.60 22.33 -13.23
CA THR A 313 27.02 22.00 -14.54
C THR A 313 25.58 22.47 -14.70
N SER A 314 25.20 22.76 -15.93
CA SER A 314 23.80 22.94 -16.34
C SER A 314 23.12 21.58 -16.53
N TYR A 315 21.79 21.55 -16.46
CA TYR A 315 21.03 20.37 -16.84
C TYR A 315 21.38 19.95 -18.29
N LYS A 316 21.55 18.67 -18.48
CA LYS A 316 21.79 18.06 -19.79
C LYS A 316 20.74 16.97 -20.03
N PRO A 317 20.19 16.83 -21.25
CA PRO A 317 19.17 15.83 -21.57
C PRO A 317 19.56 14.39 -21.24
N GLU A 318 20.84 14.04 -21.34
CA GLU A 318 21.36 12.71 -20.99
C GLU A 318 21.32 12.38 -19.50
N MET A 319 21.10 13.39 -18.65
CA MET A 319 20.89 13.19 -17.21
C MET A 319 19.48 12.68 -16.90
N ALA A 320 18.54 12.86 -17.83
CA ALA A 320 17.16 12.45 -17.61
C ALA A 320 17.06 10.96 -17.28
N TYR A 321 16.26 10.64 -16.24
CA TYR A 321 15.94 9.29 -15.77
C TYR A 321 17.12 8.47 -15.25
N GLN A 322 18.29 9.08 -15.15
CA GLN A 322 19.45 8.41 -14.57
C GLN A 322 19.38 8.42 -13.03
N PRO A 323 19.88 7.37 -12.36
CA PRO A 323 20.03 7.38 -10.93
C PRO A 323 20.99 8.48 -10.47
N ILE A 324 20.58 9.26 -9.48
CA ILE A 324 21.40 10.28 -8.86
C ILE A 324 22.13 9.68 -7.66
N TYR A 325 23.44 9.88 -7.59
CA TYR A 325 24.25 9.45 -6.47
C TYR A 325 24.91 10.63 -5.77
N ALA A 326 24.87 10.63 -4.45
CA ALA A 326 25.76 11.43 -3.66
C ALA A 326 26.90 10.55 -3.17
N ILE A 327 28.13 10.93 -3.48
CA ILE A 327 29.33 10.27 -2.96
C ILE A 327 29.78 11.04 -1.72
N TYR A 328 30.04 10.32 -0.64
CA TYR A 328 30.50 10.86 0.61
C TYR A 328 31.99 10.57 0.77
N ASP A 329 32.81 11.61 0.87
CA ASP A 329 34.23 11.48 1.15
C ASP A 329 34.43 11.39 2.66
N ASP A 330 34.82 10.21 3.15
CA ASP A 330 35.01 9.96 4.59
C ASP A 330 36.17 10.81 5.19
N GLN A 331 37.15 11.18 4.38
CA GLN A 331 38.27 11.99 4.83
C GLN A 331 37.87 13.45 5.03
N TYR A 332 37.06 13.97 4.13
CA TYR A 332 36.63 15.38 4.10
C TYR A 332 35.18 15.57 4.47
N GLN A 333 34.40 14.49 4.58
CA GLN A 333 32.94 14.50 4.76
C GLN A 333 32.20 15.35 3.71
N HIS A 334 32.74 15.44 2.51
CA HIS A 334 32.12 16.13 1.39
C HIS A 334 31.10 15.25 0.71
N LEU A 335 30.01 15.89 0.23
CA LEU A 335 29.01 15.24 -0.60
C LEU A 335 29.20 15.68 -2.05
N TYR A 336 29.36 14.71 -2.93
CA TYR A 336 29.48 14.95 -4.36
C TYR A 336 28.28 14.39 -5.09
N TYR A 337 27.74 15.17 -6.03
CA TYR A 337 26.66 14.72 -6.92
C TYR A 337 27.26 14.26 -8.23
N ARG A 338 27.15 13.00 -8.51
CA ARG A 338 27.88 12.34 -9.56
C ARG A 338 27.56 12.83 -10.98
N PHE A 339 26.32 13.21 -11.23
CA PHE A 339 25.95 13.80 -12.51
C PHE A 339 26.48 15.20 -12.72
N LEU A 340 26.96 15.83 -11.68
CA LEU A 340 27.25 17.24 -11.61
C LEU A 340 28.73 17.50 -11.43
N TYR A 341 29.49 16.47 -11.15
CA TYR A 341 30.85 16.62 -10.70
C TYR A 341 31.76 15.56 -11.34
N ASN A 342 32.84 16.03 -11.97
CA ASN A 342 33.95 15.16 -12.34
C ASN A 342 34.84 15.01 -11.11
N TYR A 343 34.99 13.80 -10.64
CA TYR A 343 35.93 13.48 -9.58
C TYR A 343 37.35 13.77 -10.04
N GLU A 344 38.14 14.51 -9.23
CA GLU A 344 39.49 14.92 -9.62
C GLU A 344 40.44 13.74 -9.93
N ASP A 345 40.20 12.58 -9.35
CA ASP A 345 41.14 11.45 -9.43
C ASP A 345 40.64 10.21 -10.20
N SER A 346 39.37 10.06 -10.47
CA SER A 346 38.83 8.99 -11.32
C SER A 346 37.41 9.24 -11.74
N GLU A 347 37.14 9.28 -13.04
CA GLU A 347 35.78 9.14 -13.51
C GLU A 347 35.29 7.75 -13.12
N PRO A 348 34.12 7.66 -12.47
CA PRO A 348 33.59 6.36 -12.17
C PRO A 348 33.19 5.64 -13.44
N GLU A 349 33.34 4.34 -13.43
CA GLU A 349 32.83 3.48 -14.48
C GLU A 349 31.31 3.65 -14.57
N ILE A 350 30.83 3.90 -15.79
CA ILE A 350 29.40 4.14 -16.06
C ILE A 350 28.93 3.01 -16.98
N ASP A 351 27.76 2.42 -16.68
CA ASP A 351 27.14 1.45 -17.55
C ASP A 351 26.60 2.09 -18.85
N ASN A 352 26.06 1.27 -19.75
CA ASN A 352 25.51 1.72 -21.03
C ASN A 352 24.26 2.62 -20.90
N LYS A 353 23.66 2.73 -19.71
CA LYS A 353 22.54 3.64 -19.39
C LYS A 353 23.00 4.89 -18.63
N GLY A 354 24.30 5.07 -18.46
CA GLY A 354 24.87 6.20 -17.72
C GLY A 354 24.75 6.05 -16.19
N CYS A 355 24.39 4.86 -15.68
CA CYS A 355 24.37 4.59 -14.27
C CYS A 355 25.78 4.32 -13.77
N PRO A 356 26.23 4.94 -12.69
CA PRO A 356 27.53 4.68 -12.14
C PRO A 356 27.64 3.24 -11.61
N ILE A 357 28.67 2.55 -12.02
CA ILE A 357 29.07 1.26 -11.48
C ILE A 357 29.87 1.54 -10.21
N VAL A 358 29.36 1.09 -9.08
CA VAL A 358 30.04 1.21 -7.78
C VAL A 358 30.49 -0.17 -7.32
N THR A 359 31.72 -0.24 -6.85
CA THR A 359 32.27 -1.49 -6.31
C THR A 359 31.76 -1.78 -4.91
N SER A 360 31.35 -0.74 -4.17
CA SER A 360 30.78 -0.83 -2.84
C SER A 360 29.66 0.21 -2.67
N LEU A 361 28.45 -0.24 -2.37
CA LEU A 361 27.34 0.66 -2.02
C LEU A 361 27.43 1.18 -0.59
N ASN A 362 28.18 0.48 0.25
CA ASN A 362 28.41 0.88 1.64
C ASN A 362 29.47 1.98 1.77
N ALA A 363 30.41 2.04 0.84
CA ALA A 363 31.41 3.12 0.78
C ALA A 363 30.78 4.46 0.41
N ILE A 364 29.62 4.45 -0.30
CA ILE A 364 28.86 5.65 -0.61
C ILE A 364 28.00 6.01 0.59
N ARG A 365 28.54 6.81 1.49
CA ARG A 365 27.92 7.18 2.72
C ARG A 365 27.50 6.02 3.61
N ARG A 366 28.44 5.13 3.87
CA ARG A 366 28.18 4.14 4.92
C ARG A 366 26.91 3.31 4.68
N THR A 367 26.92 2.22 5.22
CA THR A 367 26.05 1.05 5.18
C THR A 367 24.54 1.27 5.27
N SER A 368 24.05 2.47 5.63
CA SER A 368 22.62 2.68 5.90
C SER A 368 21.86 3.43 4.80
N TYR A 369 22.56 3.99 3.81
CA TYR A 369 21.90 4.79 2.76
C TYR A 369 21.95 4.08 1.41
N GLN A 370 20.92 3.39 1.08
CA GLN A 370 20.87 2.66 -0.19
C GLN A 370 20.47 3.60 -1.33
N PHE A 371 21.40 3.85 -2.26
CA PHE A 371 21.12 4.62 -3.47
C PHE A 371 20.53 3.79 -4.60
N LEU A 372 20.70 2.48 -4.55
CA LEU A 372 20.11 1.51 -5.46
C LEU A 372 19.40 0.42 -4.66
N GLY A 373 18.31 -0.09 -5.18
CA GLY A 373 17.54 -1.16 -4.53
C GLY A 373 16.55 -1.84 -5.47
N ASN A 374 16.00 -2.94 -5.03
CA ASN A 374 15.00 -3.72 -5.76
C ASN A 374 13.56 -3.47 -5.28
N TRP A 375 13.31 -2.33 -4.67
CA TRP A 375 12.02 -1.99 -4.00
C TRP A 375 10.81 -2.17 -4.89
N CYS A 376 10.91 -1.79 -6.19
CA CYS A 376 9.79 -1.87 -7.11
C CYS A 376 9.53 -3.27 -7.67
N GLN A 377 10.46 -4.22 -7.51
CA GLN A 377 10.33 -5.54 -8.14
C GLN A 377 9.08 -6.29 -7.70
N ASN A 378 8.81 -6.35 -6.41
CA ASN A 378 7.61 -7.01 -5.88
C ASN A 378 6.33 -6.24 -6.23
N VAL A 379 6.38 -4.92 -6.17
CA VAL A 379 5.26 -4.02 -6.54
C VAL A 379 4.83 -4.29 -7.99
N ILE A 380 5.78 -4.30 -8.92
CA ILE A 380 5.50 -4.44 -10.36
C ILE A 380 5.10 -5.88 -10.72
N ASN A 381 5.81 -6.88 -10.18
CA ASN A 381 5.66 -8.26 -10.64
C ASN A 381 4.60 -9.07 -9.89
N VAL A 382 4.24 -8.65 -8.68
CA VAL A 382 3.32 -9.41 -7.80
C VAL A 382 2.13 -8.57 -7.37
N GLU A 383 2.35 -7.43 -6.72
CA GLU A 383 1.27 -6.68 -6.10
C GLU A 383 0.37 -5.99 -7.13
N TYR A 384 0.94 -5.38 -8.16
CA TYR A 384 0.17 -4.68 -9.19
C TYR A 384 -0.69 -5.62 -10.05
N PRO A 385 -0.20 -6.77 -10.56
CA PRO A 385 -1.05 -7.74 -11.23
C PRO A 385 -2.19 -8.26 -10.36
N ALA A 386 -1.93 -8.55 -9.09
CA ALA A 386 -2.96 -8.97 -8.14
C ALA A 386 -4.00 -7.85 -7.89
N TRP A 387 -3.55 -6.60 -7.79
CA TRP A 387 -4.42 -5.45 -7.65
C TRP A 387 -5.29 -5.23 -8.89
N LEU A 388 -4.73 -5.32 -10.11
CA LEU A 388 -5.49 -5.23 -11.36
C LEU A 388 -6.59 -6.29 -11.43
N GLN A 389 -6.27 -7.52 -11.02
CA GLN A 389 -7.27 -8.59 -10.98
C GLN A 389 -8.39 -8.26 -9.99
N ARG A 390 -8.05 -7.75 -8.81
CA ARG A 390 -9.05 -7.31 -7.82
C ARG A 390 -9.94 -6.19 -8.34
N ILE A 391 -9.38 -5.18 -9.03
CA ILE A 391 -10.18 -4.10 -9.63
C ILE A 391 -11.13 -4.65 -10.68
N LYS A 392 -10.65 -5.54 -11.55
CA LYS A 392 -11.49 -6.20 -12.53
C LYS A 392 -12.63 -6.99 -11.88
N ASP A 393 -12.34 -7.72 -10.80
CA ASP A 393 -13.36 -8.49 -10.07
C ASP A 393 -14.41 -7.57 -9.42
N GLN A 394 -14.00 -6.42 -8.89
CA GLN A 394 -14.92 -5.41 -8.36
C GLN A 394 -15.82 -4.81 -9.45
N GLU A 395 -15.27 -4.51 -10.64
CA GLU A 395 -16.06 -4.03 -11.78
C GLU A 395 -17.02 -5.09 -12.31
N GLU A 396 -16.58 -6.34 -12.41
CA GLU A 396 -17.42 -7.46 -12.83
C GLU A 396 -18.56 -7.76 -11.84
N SER A 397 -18.33 -7.51 -10.55
CA SER A 397 -19.33 -7.70 -9.48
C SER A 397 -20.25 -6.50 -9.27
N ALA A 398 -19.95 -5.35 -9.89
CA ALA A 398 -20.78 -4.15 -9.75
C ALA A 398 -22.22 -4.41 -10.22
N GLY A 399 -23.19 -4.19 -9.35
CA GLY A 399 -24.61 -4.45 -9.62
C GLY A 399 -25.06 -5.91 -9.43
N TYR A 400 -24.18 -6.77 -8.91
CA TYR A 400 -24.52 -8.15 -8.55
C TYR A 400 -24.30 -8.41 -7.06
N THR A 401 -25.13 -9.27 -6.49
CA THR A 401 -24.82 -9.97 -5.24
C THR A 401 -23.92 -11.16 -5.57
N THR A 402 -22.79 -11.29 -4.88
CA THR A 402 -21.81 -12.36 -5.15
C THR A 402 -21.84 -13.44 -4.08
N TYR A 403 -21.68 -14.69 -4.53
CA TYR A 403 -21.62 -15.86 -3.68
C TYR A 403 -20.30 -16.61 -3.97
N PRO A 404 -19.22 -16.30 -3.24
CA PRO A 404 -17.94 -16.97 -3.43
C PRO A 404 -17.98 -18.39 -2.85
N LEU A 405 -17.53 -19.38 -3.63
CA LEU A 405 -17.40 -20.78 -3.26
C LEU A 405 -15.90 -21.09 -3.11
N THR A 406 -15.37 -20.79 -1.94
CA THR A 406 -13.95 -20.83 -1.60
C THR A 406 -13.76 -21.55 -0.27
N THR A 407 -12.50 -21.75 0.14
CA THR A 407 -12.19 -22.30 1.45
C THR A 407 -12.63 -21.39 2.61
N GLU A 408 -12.83 -20.10 2.38
CA GLU A 408 -13.29 -19.14 3.40
C GLU A 408 -14.81 -19.21 3.63
N THR A 409 -15.57 -19.57 2.59
CA THR A 409 -17.03 -19.74 2.66
C THR A 409 -17.46 -21.20 2.88
N TYR A 410 -16.50 -22.13 2.85
CA TYR A 410 -16.72 -23.54 3.11
C TYR A 410 -17.07 -23.79 4.58
N THR A 411 -18.19 -24.47 4.82
CA THR A 411 -18.69 -24.73 6.18
C THR A 411 -18.37 -26.13 6.72
N GLY A 412 -17.70 -26.98 5.90
CA GLY A 412 -17.27 -28.32 6.28
C GLY A 412 -15.83 -28.40 6.78
N SER A 413 -15.37 -29.61 7.17
CA SER A 413 -13.99 -29.83 7.58
C SER A 413 -13.04 -29.82 6.37
N THR A 414 -11.93 -29.09 6.49
CA THR A 414 -10.85 -29.07 5.49
C THR A 414 -9.82 -30.18 5.70
N THR A 415 -9.94 -30.96 6.77
CA THR A 415 -9.04 -32.07 7.11
C THR A 415 -9.78 -33.39 7.01
N GLY A 416 -9.26 -34.36 6.26
CA GLY A 416 -9.81 -35.70 6.22
C GLY A 416 -9.99 -36.29 4.83
N ASN A 417 -10.75 -37.36 4.76
CA ASN A 417 -10.98 -38.14 3.54
C ASN A 417 -11.74 -37.36 2.46
N PRO A 418 -11.66 -37.78 1.20
CA PRO A 418 -12.43 -37.20 0.10
C PRO A 418 -13.91 -37.05 0.45
N THR A 419 -14.48 -35.88 0.23
CA THR A 419 -15.89 -35.61 0.46
C THR A 419 -16.64 -35.58 -0.85
N ILE A 420 -17.87 -36.08 -0.81
CA ILE A 420 -18.77 -36.07 -1.98
C ILE A 420 -19.45 -34.71 -2.14
N THR A 421 -19.64 -34.00 -1.04
CA THR A 421 -20.35 -32.73 -1.02
C THR A 421 -19.57 -31.66 -0.23
N TYR A 422 -19.45 -30.49 -0.81
CA TYR A 422 -18.90 -29.29 -0.21
C TYR A 422 -20.05 -28.33 0.08
N ASN A 423 -20.21 -27.92 1.35
CA ASN A 423 -21.24 -26.95 1.74
C ASN A 423 -20.60 -25.59 1.97
N PHE A 424 -21.25 -24.55 1.47
CA PHE A 424 -20.79 -23.17 1.55
C PHE A 424 -21.82 -22.30 2.28
N SER A 425 -21.41 -21.12 2.71
CA SER A 425 -22.32 -20.12 3.25
C SER A 425 -23.44 -19.79 2.23
N GLY A 426 -24.61 -19.38 2.71
CA GLY A 426 -25.77 -19.08 1.85
C GLY A 426 -26.53 -20.31 1.34
N GLY A 427 -26.29 -21.50 1.91
CA GLY A 427 -27.03 -22.72 1.54
C GLY A 427 -26.66 -23.31 0.19
N ILE A 428 -25.55 -22.92 -0.39
CA ILE A 428 -25.02 -23.45 -1.65
C ILE A 428 -24.19 -24.70 -1.36
N SER A 429 -24.27 -25.71 -2.20
CA SER A 429 -23.41 -26.89 -2.10
C SER A 429 -22.87 -27.32 -3.45
N ILE A 430 -21.71 -27.97 -3.47
CA ILE A 430 -21.15 -28.63 -4.65
C ILE A 430 -21.03 -30.12 -4.35
N SER A 431 -21.65 -30.95 -5.15
CA SER A 431 -21.51 -32.42 -5.12
C SER A 431 -20.77 -32.94 -6.35
N ASN A 432 -20.26 -34.17 -6.30
CA ASN A 432 -19.61 -34.82 -7.41
C ASN A 432 -20.07 -36.27 -7.59
N ASP A 433 -19.98 -36.77 -8.83
CA ASP A 433 -20.51 -38.07 -9.25
C ASP A 433 -19.58 -39.26 -8.93
N LYS A 434 -18.32 -39.02 -8.50
CA LYS A 434 -17.32 -40.09 -8.33
C LYS A 434 -16.76 -40.19 -6.90
N GLY A 435 -17.32 -39.46 -5.94
CA GLY A 435 -16.84 -39.50 -4.56
C GLY A 435 -15.39 -39.04 -4.39
N LYS A 436 -14.85 -38.25 -5.34
CA LYS A 436 -13.48 -37.76 -5.36
C LYS A 436 -13.47 -36.24 -5.24
N GLY A 437 -13.12 -35.76 -4.10
CA GLY A 437 -12.92 -34.32 -3.90
C GLY A 437 -11.98 -34.04 -2.73
N TYR A 438 -11.25 -32.97 -2.80
CA TYR A 438 -10.35 -32.51 -1.74
C TYR A 438 -10.68 -31.07 -1.40
N ALA A 439 -11.26 -30.86 -0.24
CA ALA A 439 -11.48 -29.51 0.31
C ALA A 439 -10.19 -28.86 0.83
N THR A 440 -9.01 -29.35 0.40
CA THR A 440 -7.75 -28.71 0.76
C THR A 440 -7.54 -27.48 -0.09
N GLY A 441 -7.58 -26.31 0.56
CA GLY A 441 -7.41 -25.03 -0.10
C GLY A 441 -6.03 -24.83 -0.68
N LEU A 442 -5.99 -24.14 -1.79
CA LEU A 442 -4.80 -23.53 -2.34
C LEU A 442 -4.68 -22.15 -1.69
N SER A 443 -3.70 -21.98 -0.83
CA SER A 443 -3.57 -20.80 0.05
C SER A 443 -3.54 -19.46 -0.71
N SER A 444 -3.02 -19.46 -1.94
CA SER A 444 -2.88 -18.24 -2.74
C SER A 444 -4.20 -17.68 -3.28
N ILE A 445 -5.20 -18.54 -3.57
CA ILE A 445 -6.48 -18.11 -4.15
C ILE A 445 -7.69 -18.52 -3.29
N LYS A 446 -7.48 -19.15 -2.13
CA LYS A 446 -8.55 -19.74 -1.30
C LYS A 446 -9.44 -20.73 -2.07
N GLY A 447 -8.90 -21.30 -3.14
CA GLY A 447 -9.61 -22.22 -4.04
C GLY A 447 -9.71 -23.64 -3.51
N ILE A 448 -10.57 -24.41 -4.12
CA ILE A 448 -10.77 -25.85 -3.86
C ILE A 448 -10.18 -26.63 -5.03
N LYS A 449 -9.63 -27.83 -4.77
CA LYS A 449 -9.10 -28.71 -5.81
C LYS A 449 -10.22 -29.52 -6.46
N TYR A 450 -10.32 -29.44 -7.78
CA TYR A 450 -11.27 -30.17 -8.60
C TYR A 450 -10.53 -31.18 -9.49
N SER A 451 -10.98 -32.44 -9.51
CA SER A 451 -10.33 -33.51 -10.25
C SER A 451 -10.82 -33.57 -11.68
N ALA A 452 -9.95 -33.91 -12.63
CA ALA A 452 -10.29 -34.08 -14.03
C ALA A 452 -11.28 -35.23 -14.27
N GLY A 453 -12.18 -35.06 -15.23
CA GLY A 453 -13.17 -36.06 -15.65
C GLY A 453 -14.24 -36.37 -14.61
N VAL A 454 -14.38 -35.52 -13.61
CA VAL A 454 -15.44 -35.60 -12.58
C VAL A 454 -16.50 -34.55 -12.89
N LYS A 455 -17.75 -34.95 -12.85
CA LYS A 455 -18.88 -34.02 -12.96
C LYS A 455 -19.18 -33.45 -11.57
N TYR A 456 -19.17 -32.14 -11.49
CA TYR A 456 -19.52 -31.36 -10.30
C TYR A 456 -20.87 -30.69 -10.53
N THR A 457 -21.74 -30.76 -9.52
CA THR A 457 -23.06 -30.13 -9.53
C THR A 457 -23.14 -29.13 -8.39
N ILE A 458 -23.27 -27.84 -8.71
CA ILE A 458 -23.56 -26.77 -7.76
C ILE A 458 -25.08 -26.77 -7.54
N GLN A 459 -25.50 -27.02 -6.31
CA GLN A 459 -26.89 -26.91 -5.90
C GLN A 459 -27.15 -25.50 -5.36
N LEU A 460 -28.09 -24.81 -6.00
CA LEU A 460 -28.50 -23.47 -5.59
C LEU A 460 -29.67 -23.57 -4.60
N PRO A 461 -29.73 -22.71 -3.56
CA PRO A 461 -30.88 -22.62 -2.67
C PRO A 461 -32.15 -22.15 -3.45
N LYS A 462 -33.31 -22.50 -2.95
CA LYS A 462 -34.58 -22.11 -3.56
C LYS A 462 -34.70 -20.59 -3.64
N GLY A 463 -34.94 -20.07 -4.85
CA GLY A 463 -35.11 -18.65 -5.12
C GLY A 463 -33.83 -17.93 -5.49
N LEU A 464 -32.65 -18.55 -5.41
CA LEU A 464 -31.42 -17.96 -5.95
C LEU A 464 -31.39 -18.16 -7.46
N THR A 465 -31.19 -17.06 -8.19
CA THR A 465 -30.98 -17.01 -9.62
C THR A 465 -29.54 -16.58 -9.90
N VAL A 466 -28.81 -17.30 -10.73
CA VAL A 466 -27.43 -17.02 -11.09
C VAL A 466 -27.35 -16.46 -12.51
N ASP A 467 -26.87 -15.23 -12.64
CA ASP A 467 -26.68 -14.53 -13.91
C ASP A 467 -25.30 -14.80 -14.51
N LYS A 468 -24.28 -15.01 -13.67
CA LYS A 468 -22.91 -15.30 -14.10
C LYS A 468 -22.23 -16.28 -13.16
N ILE A 469 -21.28 -17.04 -13.70
CA ILE A 469 -20.34 -17.85 -12.92
C ILE A 469 -18.92 -17.55 -13.36
N LYS A 470 -18.03 -17.31 -12.41
CA LYS A 470 -16.61 -17.11 -12.64
C LYS A 470 -15.79 -18.22 -12.00
N PHE A 471 -14.91 -18.80 -12.79
CA PHE A 471 -13.87 -19.73 -12.33
C PHE A 471 -12.54 -19.01 -12.35
N TYR A 472 -11.86 -18.95 -11.21
CA TYR A 472 -10.55 -18.32 -11.06
C TYR A 472 -9.57 -19.28 -10.43
N GLY A 473 -8.45 -19.55 -11.09
CA GLY A 473 -7.48 -20.48 -10.57
C GLY A 473 -6.34 -20.84 -11.52
N TYR A 474 -5.79 -22.03 -11.31
CA TYR A 474 -4.68 -22.55 -12.10
C TYR A 474 -4.64 -24.07 -12.12
N ASP A 475 -3.95 -24.64 -13.10
CA ASP A 475 -3.57 -26.05 -13.10
C ASP A 475 -2.48 -26.32 -12.06
N ASN A 476 -2.59 -27.42 -11.37
CA ASN A 476 -1.63 -27.81 -10.32
C ASN A 476 -0.46 -28.66 -10.83
N TYR A 477 -0.41 -28.96 -12.13
CA TYR A 477 0.58 -29.83 -12.77
C TYR A 477 1.32 -29.11 -13.91
N ALA A 478 2.48 -29.64 -14.30
CA ALA A 478 3.33 -29.03 -15.31
C ALA A 478 3.28 -29.74 -16.69
N ASP A 479 2.51 -30.81 -16.83
CA ASP A 479 2.58 -31.72 -17.98
C ASP A 479 1.37 -31.63 -18.95
N ALA A 480 0.30 -30.95 -18.58
CA ALA A 480 -0.83 -30.68 -19.46
C ALA A 480 -1.72 -29.59 -18.88
N ASP A 481 -2.39 -28.83 -19.74
CA ASP A 481 -3.35 -27.82 -19.36
C ASP A 481 -4.66 -28.45 -18.84
N ALA A 482 -5.26 -27.84 -17.82
CA ALA A 482 -6.65 -28.11 -17.43
C ALA A 482 -7.58 -27.14 -18.17
N TYR A 483 -8.83 -27.55 -18.38
CA TYR A 483 -9.85 -26.71 -19.02
C TYR A 483 -11.25 -27.10 -18.57
N ILE A 484 -12.19 -26.18 -18.68
CA ILE A 484 -13.63 -26.49 -18.48
C ILE A 484 -14.15 -27.16 -19.75
N SER A 485 -14.41 -28.45 -19.66
CA SER A 485 -14.84 -29.23 -20.81
C SER A 485 -16.36 -29.24 -21.01
N THR A 486 -17.13 -29.03 -19.92
CA THR A 486 -18.60 -28.86 -20.01
C THR A 486 -19.08 -27.89 -18.94
N LEU A 487 -20.11 -27.12 -19.29
CA LEU A 487 -20.87 -26.29 -18.36
C LEU A 487 -22.35 -26.30 -18.77
N ASN A 488 -23.24 -26.72 -17.89
CA ASN A 488 -24.69 -26.86 -18.12
C ASN A 488 -25.04 -27.58 -19.44
N GLY A 489 -24.33 -28.67 -19.74
CA GLY A 489 -24.53 -29.46 -20.95
C GLY A 489 -23.86 -28.91 -22.21
N THR A 490 -23.34 -27.70 -22.21
CA THR A 490 -22.52 -27.16 -23.30
C THR A 490 -21.10 -27.70 -23.21
N SER A 491 -20.57 -28.23 -24.31
CA SER A 491 -19.22 -28.79 -24.39
C SER A 491 -18.23 -27.79 -25.01
N TYR A 492 -17.03 -27.76 -24.48
CA TYR A 492 -15.91 -26.91 -24.91
C TYR A 492 -14.70 -27.78 -25.25
N ASN A 493 -13.88 -27.32 -26.19
CA ASN A 493 -12.66 -28.01 -26.57
C ASN A 493 -11.48 -27.64 -25.68
N SER A 494 -10.37 -28.36 -25.80
CA SER A 494 -9.17 -28.17 -24.94
C SER A 494 -8.38 -26.89 -25.19
N THR A 495 -8.81 -26.03 -26.09
CA THR A 495 -8.21 -24.71 -26.34
C THR A 495 -9.09 -23.57 -25.83
N GLU A 496 -10.27 -23.88 -25.29
CA GLU A 496 -11.21 -22.92 -24.72
C GLU A 496 -11.19 -23.04 -23.19
N TYR A 497 -11.36 -21.92 -22.49
CA TYR A 497 -11.46 -21.88 -21.02
C TYR A 497 -10.36 -22.64 -20.29
N VAL A 498 -9.12 -22.43 -20.75
CA VAL A 498 -7.91 -23.15 -20.32
C VAL A 498 -7.32 -22.52 -19.05
N PHE A 499 -6.88 -23.39 -18.14
CA PHE A 499 -6.00 -23.07 -17.01
C PHE A 499 -4.62 -23.64 -17.35
N PRO A 500 -3.64 -22.79 -17.72
CA PRO A 500 -2.34 -23.25 -18.20
C PRO A 500 -1.60 -24.10 -17.17
N ALA A 501 -0.91 -25.10 -17.65
CA ALA A 501 0.03 -25.90 -16.86
C ALA A 501 1.10 -25.02 -16.23
N LYS A 502 1.71 -25.50 -15.15
CA LYS A 502 2.87 -24.83 -14.57
C LYS A 502 4.02 -24.74 -15.56
N ASP A 503 4.74 -23.63 -15.53
CA ASP A 503 5.95 -23.47 -16.32
C ASP A 503 7.07 -24.44 -15.90
N ALA A 504 8.17 -24.48 -16.64
CA ALA A 504 9.33 -25.32 -16.36
C ALA A 504 10.00 -25.03 -14.99
N ALA A 505 9.77 -23.85 -14.42
CA ALA A 505 10.24 -23.45 -13.09
C ALA A 505 9.24 -23.81 -11.98
N GLY A 506 8.08 -24.37 -12.33
CA GLY A 506 7.03 -24.77 -11.39
C GLY A 506 6.06 -23.66 -11.00
N ASN A 507 6.10 -22.52 -11.69
CA ASN A 507 5.19 -21.41 -11.42
C ASN A 507 3.82 -21.63 -12.08
N ALA A 508 2.75 -21.31 -11.36
CA ALA A 508 1.38 -21.39 -11.86
C ALA A 508 0.96 -20.07 -12.47
N THR A 509 0.25 -20.13 -13.60
CA THR A 509 -0.41 -18.96 -14.21
C THR A 509 -1.85 -18.89 -13.76
N LEU A 510 -2.19 -17.86 -12.98
CA LEU A 510 -3.56 -17.58 -12.55
C LEU A 510 -4.39 -17.09 -13.74
N THR A 511 -5.54 -17.74 -13.95
CA THR A 511 -6.42 -17.45 -15.07
C THR A 511 -7.87 -17.38 -14.58
N SER A 512 -8.71 -16.56 -15.21
CA SER A 512 -10.14 -16.48 -14.91
C SER A 512 -10.99 -16.65 -16.17
N HIS A 513 -12.09 -17.36 -16.02
CA HIS A 513 -13.11 -17.55 -17.05
C HIS A 513 -14.48 -17.24 -16.48
N THR A 514 -15.21 -16.32 -17.11
CA THR A 514 -16.58 -15.93 -16.72
C THR A 514 -17.56 -16.38 -17.78
N PHE A 515 -18.61 -17.06 -17.37
CA PHE A 515 -19.73 -17.46 -18.21
C PHE A 515 -20.94 -16.62 -17.83
N ASP A 516 -21.55 -15.99 -18.82
CA ASP A 516 -22.68 -15.07 -18.66
C ASP A 516 -23.99 -15.79 -19.04
N PHE A 517 -24.92 -15.87 -18.08
CA PHE A 517 -26.25 -16.40 -18.23
C PHE A 517 -27.33 -15.32 -18.13
N SER A 518 -26.96 -14.03 -18.25
CA SER A 518 -27.87 -12.90 -18.01
C SER A 518 -29.12 -12.92 -18.92
N GLU A 519 -29.03 -13.54 -20.11
CA GLU A 519 -30.17 -13.72 -20.99
C GLU A 519 -31.11 -14.84 -20.53
N GLN A 520 -30.57 -15.86 -19.86
CA GLN A 520 -31.32 -17.02 -19.32
C GLN A 520 -30.70 -17.41 -17.97
N PRO A 521 -30.98 -16.65 -16.89
CA PRO A 521 -30.43 -16.91 -15.59
C PRO A 521 -30.73 -18.30 -15.05
N VAL A 522 -29.76 -18.94 -14.41
CA VAL A 522 -29.84 -20.32 -13.96
C VAL A 522 -30.43 -20.41 -12.57
N GLN A 523 -31.36 -21.33 -12.36
CA GLN A 523 -31.93 -21.71 -11.07
C GLN A 523 -31.73 -23.21 -10.83
N GLY A 524 -31.75 -23.62 -9.57
CA GLY A 524 -31.65 -25.01 -9.16
C GLY A 524 -30.25 -25.57 -9.20
N THR A 525 -29.68 -25.90 -10.37
CA THR A 525 -28.35 -26.51 -10.45
C THR A 525 -27.48 -25.91 -11.56
N ILE A 526 -26.16 -25.86 -11.32
CA ILE A 526 -25.14 -25.62 -12.34
C ILE A 526 -24.21 -26.83 -12.37
N GLU A 527 -24.01 -27.42 -13.53
CA GLU A 527 -23.12 -28.57 -13.69
C GLU A 527 -21.89 -28.22 -14.49
N PHE A 528 -20.71 -28.71 -14.07
CA PHE A 528 -19.46 -28.53 -14.82
C PHE A 528 -18.52 -29.74 -14.72
N ILE A 529 -17.69 -29.89 -15.73
CA ILE A 529 -16.62 -30.90 -15.79
C ILE A 529 -15.32 -30.19 -16.17
N ILE A 530 -14.25 -30.54 -15.47
CA ILE A 530 -12.90 -30.13 -15.80
C ILE A 530 -12.19 -31.33 -16.41
N ASN A 531 -11.49 -31.13 -17.52
CA ASN A 531 -10.66 -32.16 -18.16
C ASN A 531 -9.19 -31.68 -18.22
N GLY A 532 -8.28 -32.54 -18.69
CA GLY A 532 -6.84 -32.34 -18.62
C GLY A 532 -6.31 -32.83 -17.28
N LYS A 533 -6.08 -31.93 -16.35
CA LYS A 533 -5.51 -32.24 -15.03
C LYS A 533 -6.37 -31.72 -13.87
N GLN A 534 -5.90 -31.93 -12.66
CA GLN A 534 -6.53 -31.39 -11.47
C GLN A 534 -6.30 -29.88 -11.38
N CYS A 535 -7.39 -29.14 -11.22
CA CYS A 535 -7.38 -27.69 -11.16
C CYS A 535 -7.72 -27.18 -9.74
N GLY A 536 -7.07 -26.14 -9.32
CA GLY A 536 -7.43 -25.39 -8.11
C GLY A 536 -8.23 -24.16 -8.48
N LEU A 537 -9.50 -24.08 -8.05
CA LEU A 537 -10.42 -23.01 -8.43
C LEU A 537 -11.09 -22.37 -7.22
N ALA A 538 -11.15 -21.05 -7.24
CA ALA A 538 -12.16 -20.25 -6.55
C ALA A 538 -13.30 -20.00 -7.53
N ILE A 539 -14.51 -20.37 -7.16
CA ILE A 539 -15.71 -20.16 -7.98
C ILE A 539 -16.52 -19.04 -7.35
N THR A 540 -17.04 -18.10 -8.17
CA THR A 540 -17.93 -17.04 -7.71
C THR A 540 -19.20 -17.05 -8.56
N LEU A 541 -20.35 -17.07 -7.90
CA LEU A 541 -21.65 -16.90 -8.54
C LEU A 541 -22.10 -15.44 -8.39
N TYR A 542 -22.75 -14.92 -9.40
CA TYR A 542 -23.25 -13.53 -9.46
C TYR A 542 -24.77 -13.55 -9.69
N SER A 543 -25.52 -12.82 -8.87
CA SER A 543 -26.98 -12.71 -8.96
C SER A 543 -27.41 -11.25 -8.97
N LYS A 544 -28.27 -10.84 -9.88
CA LYS A 544 -28.92 -9.53 -9.89
C LYS A 544 -30.07 -9.45 -8.89
N ASP A 545 -30.66 -10.58 -8.52
CA ASP A 545 -31.79 -10.62 -7.59
C ASP A 545 -31.32 -10.46 -6.15
N SER A 546 -31.44 -9.24 -5.62
CA SER A 546 -31.20 -8.93 -4.20
C SER A 546 -32.31 -9.45 -3.26
N THR A 547 -33.36 -10.11 -3.81
CA THR A 547 -34.56 -10.56 -3.07
C THR A 547 -34.61 -12.05 -2.84
N SER A 548 -33.59 -12.82 -3.25
CA SER A 548 -33.57 -14.26 -2.97
C SER A 548 -33.34 -14.49 -1.46
N GLY A 549 -34.42 -14.88 -0.79
CA GLY A 549 -34.53 -15.16 0.62
C GLY A 549 -33.39 -15.99 1.22
N ILE A 550 -32.30 -15.34 1.57
CA ILE A 550 -31.53 -15.75 2.73
C ILE A 550 -32.35 -15.26 3.90
N ASP A 551 -33.01 -16.19 4.56
CA ASP A 551 -33.71 -15.97 5.82
C ASP A 551 -32.72 -15.33 6.80
N ASN A 552 -32.73 -13.99 6.87
CA ASN A 552 -32.11 -13.20 7.92
C ASN A 552 -32.93 -13.35 9.20
N THR A 553 -33.11 -14.60 9.67
CA THR A 553 -33.56 -14.86 11.03
C THR A 553 -32.42 -14.70 12.03
N LEU A 554 -31.81 -13.51 12.03
CA LEU A 554 -31.04 -13.02 13.17
C LEU A 554 -31.26 -11.51 13.31
N ASN A 555 -32.14 -11.18 14.28
CA ASN A 555 -32.50 -9.85 14.80
C ASN A 555 -33.69 -9.13 14.15
N GLU A 556 -34.86 -9.70 14.30
CA GLU A 556 -36.04 -8.88 14.61
C GLU A 556 -35.85 -8.26 16.01
N ASN A 557 -35.23 -7.07 16.03
CA ASN A 557 -35.52 -6.04 17.03
C ASN A 557 -34.79 -4.74 16.65
N LYS A 558 -35.43 -3.97 15.81
CA LYS A 558 -35.62 -2.51 15.82
C LYS A 558 -36.00 -2.03 14.44
N GLN A 559 -37.26 -1.66 14.30
CA GLN A 559 -37.78 -0.83 13.20
C GLN A 559 -36.90 0.42 13.06
N ASN A 560 -36.05 0.47 12.04
CA ASN A 560 -35.58 1.71 11.47
C ASN A 560 -36.13 1.78 10.05
N ASN A 561 -37.28 2.42 9.87
CA ASN A 561 -37.89 2.78 8.58
C ASN A 561 -37.02 3.82 7.86
N VAL A 562 -35.85 3.44 7.41
CA VAL A 562 -34.97 4.31 6.62
C VAL A 562 -34.92 3.77 5.20
N LYS A 563 -35.45 4.52 4.24
CA LYS A 563 -35.34 4.21 2.80
C LYS A 563 -34.40 5.23 2.14
N LYS A 564 -33.55 4.78 1.24
CA LYS A 564 -32.72 5.65 0.39
C LYS A 564 -33.34 5.73 -1.00
N LEU A 565 -33.47 6.94 -1.53
CA LEU A 565 -34.02 7.21 -2.87
C LEU A 565 -33.04 8.08 -3.65
N LEU A 566 -32.77 7.74 -4.90
CA LEU A 566 -32.02 8.62 -5.82
C LEU A 566 -33.02 9.28 -6.76
N GLN A 567 -33.21 10.60 -6.63
CA GLN A 567 -34.13 11.36 -7.47
C GLN A 567 -33.39 12.55 -8.10
N ASN A 568 -33.43 12.64 -9.42
CA ASN A 568 -32.73 13.70 -10.19
C ASN A 568 -31.24 13.84 -9.87
N GLY A 569 -30.54 12.70 -9.62
CA GLY A 569 -29.12 12.68 -9.27
C GLY A 569 -28.79 13.09 -7.83
N GLN A 570 -29.80 13.33 -6.98
CA GLN A 570 -29.63 13.64 -5.56
C GLN A 570 -30.03 12.45 -4.70
N LEU A 571 -29.17 12.09 -3.72
CA LEU A 571 -29.50 11.10 -2.71
C LEU A 571 -30.43 11.70 -1.67
N LEU A 572 -31.61 11.11 -1.53
CA LEU A 572 -32.61 11.45 -0.52
C LEU A 572 -32.76 10.28 0.46
N ILE A 573 -32.95 10.58 1.73
CA ILE A 573 -33.13 9.61 2.80
C ILE A 573 -34.53 9.84 3.40
N ILE A 574 -35.36 8.80 3.36
CA ILE A 574 -36.68 8.82 4.02
C ILE A 574 -36.52 8.14 5.38
N LYS A 575 -36.82 8.85 6.44
CA LYS A 575 -36.88 8.31 7.80
C LYS A 575 -38.17 8.75 8.44
N ASP A 576 -38.98 7.80 8.88
CA ASP A 576 -40.26 8.02 9.54
C ASP A 576 -41.20 8.99 8.77
N GLY A 577 -41.25 8.83 7.43
CA GLY A 577 -42.06 9.64 6.54
C GLY A 577 -41.51 11.04 6.21
N THR A 578 -40.35 11.40 6.75
CA THR A 578 -39.65 12.67 6.48
C THR A 578 -38.51 12.45 5.49
N LEU A 579 -38.41 13.36 4.52
CA LEU A 579 -37.41 13.31 3.45
C LEU A 579 -36.24 14.24 3.78
N TYR A 580 -35.02 13.69 3.80
CA TYR A 580 -33.78 14.41 4.08
C TYR A 580 -32.86 14.38 2.84
N ASN A 581 -32.10 15.44 2.61
CA ASN A 581 -30.99 15.42 1.65
C ASN A 581 -29.74 14.73 2.25
N ALA A 582 -28.70 14.56 1.45
CA ALA A 582 -27.43 13.94 1.87
C ALA A 582 -26.72 14.71 3.01
N ALA A 583 -27.04 15.98 3.22
CA ALA A 583 -26.53 16.81 4.32
C ALA A 583 -27.37 16.70 5.59
N GLY A 584 -28.43 15.87 5.63
CA GLY A 584 -29.30 15.68 6.77
C GLY A 584 -30.36 16.78 6.95
N GLN A 585 -30.58 17.66 5.96
CA GLN A 585 -31.59 18.69 6.00
C GLN A 585 -32.93 18.16 5.50
N ILE A 586 -34.05 18.55 6.16
CA ILE A 586 -35.38 18.17 5.73
C ILE A 586 -35.71 18.91 4.42
N VAL A 587 -36.05 18.13 3.38
CA VAL A 587 -36.43 18.64 2.06
C VAL A 587 -37.88 18.33 1.67
N GLY A 588 -38.62 17.61 2.52
CA GLY A 588 -40.03 17.31 2.32
C GLY A 588 -40.60 16.28 3.29
N GLN A 589 -41.91 16.02 3.16
CA GLN A 589 -42.59 14.89 3.80
C GLN A 589 -43.12 13.96 2.71
N SER A 590 -42.98 12.65 2.87
CA SER A 590 -43.59 11.70 1.96
C SER A 590 -45.11 11.69 2.24
N SER A 591 -45.89 12.14 1.29
CA SER A 591 -47.34 11.95 1.36
C SER A 591 -47.65 10.47 1.24
N ASN A 592 -48.43 9.92 2.17
CA ASN A 592 -48.99 8.58 2.05
C ASN A 592 -49.83 8.49 0.76
N SER A 593 -49.25 7.89 -0.28
CA SER A 593 -50.03 7.24 -1.31
C SER A 593 -49.12 6.23 -1.99
N ASP A 594 -49.44 4.97 -1.83
CA ASP A 594 -48.95 3.84 -2.63
C ASP A 594 -49.00 4.16 -4.12
N LYS A 595 -47.86 4.25 -4.75
CA LYS A 595 -47.59 4.00 -6.16
C LYS A 595 -46.34 4.78 -6.60
N PHE A 596 -45.17 4.09 -6.52
CA PHE A 596 -44.15 4.23 -7.59
C PHE A 596 -43.22 3.03 -7.46
#